data_74d346b69748521b32809ea010a2c2bc
#
_entry.id   74d346b69748521b32809ea010a2c2bc
#
_cell.length_a   1.000
_cell.length_b   1.000
_cell.length_c   1.000
_cell.angle_alpha   90.00
_cell.angle_beta   90.00
_cell.angle_gamma   90.00
#
_symmetry.space_group_name_H-M   'P 1'
#
loop_
_entity.id
_entity.type
_entity.pdbx_description
1 polymer ?
#
loop_
_entity_poly.entity_id
_entity_poly.type
_entity_poly.pdbx_seq_one_letter_code
_entity_poly.pdbx_strand_id
1 'polypeptide(L)'
;MLKMKKFIWISILFLSVFTMQAQDKKAKELLDEVTARVKSYENITIDFKYSLQNSKENINQDSKGSVILKGNLYYLNFMGTTKIFDGKKTYTVVPEDEEVTISNVDEKDENAITPSKMLTFFNQGYKYYWDITQNIKGRKIQYIKLVPISSKDQRKEILLGIDVQTKHIYNLIEVGKKGTKTTLTVNSFKTNQPLSKNQFTFDESKFKNYYINRID
;
A
#
# COMPACT_ATOMS: atom_id res chain seq x y z
N MET A 1 39.82 -39.75 -11.58
CA MET A 1 39.66 -38.32 -11.20
C MET A 1 38.45 -37.60 -11.80
N LEU A 2 37.82 -38.09 -12.89
CA LEU A 2 36.69 -37.37 -13.54
C LEU A 2 35.33 -37.49 -12.80
N LYS A 3 35.09 -38.56 -12.03
CA LYS A 3 33.81 -38.80 -11.32
C LYS A 3 33.62 -37.89 -10.10
N MET A 4 34.64 -37.44 -9.44
CA MET A 4 34.55 -36.53 -8.27
C MET A 4 34.14 -35.10 -8.67
N LYS A 5 34.62 -34.60 -9.81
CA LYS A 5 34.27 -33.25 -10.27
C LYS A 5 32.78 -33.08 -10.58
N LYS A 6 32.11 -34.10 -11.13
CA LYS A 6 30.66 -34.06 -11.42
C LYS A 6 29.79 -34.05 -10.13
N PHE A 7 30.26 -34.70 -9.06
CA PHE A 7 29.53 -34.70 -7.79
C PHE A 7 29.57 -33.35 -7.07
N ILE A 8 30.69 -32.63 -7.18
CA ILE A 8 30.82 -31.28 -6.59
C ILE A 8 29.91 -30.27 -7.27
N TRP A 9 29.73 -30.34 -8.60
CA TRP A 9 28.82 -29.46 -9.32
C TRP A 9 27.34 -29.71 -8.98
N ILE A 10 26.94 -30.95 -8.77
CA ILE A 10 25.58 -31.31 -8.35
C ILE A 10 25.31 -30.84 -6.92
N SER A 11 26.30 -30.93 -6.02
CA SER A 11 26.20 -30.46 -4.63
C SER A 11 26.04 -28.92 -4.54
N ILE A 12 26.74 -28.14 -5.38
CA ILE A 12 26.62 -26.68 -5.44
C ILE A 12 25.25 -26.25 -5.97
N LEU A 13 24.72 -26.98 -6.95
CA LEU A 13 23.38 -26.68 -7.49
C LEU A 13 22.27 -26.94 -6.46
N PHE A 14 22.42 -27.95 -5.59
CA PHE A 14 21.45 -28.26 -4.54
C PHE A 14 21.47 -27.24 -3.38
N LEU A 15 22.63 -26.63 -3.06
CA LEU A 15 22.71 -25.59 -2.03
C LEU A 15 22.00 -24.29 -2.45
N SER A 16 21.99 -23.95 -3.74
CA SER A 16 21.37 -22.70 -4.23
C SER A 16 19.83 -22.72 -4.15
N VAL A 17 19.20 -23.88 -4.22
CA VAL A 17 17.74 -24.00 -4.11
C VAL A 17 17.26 -23.78 -2.67
N PHE A 18 18.02 -24.22 -1.67
CA PHE A 18 17.67 -24.01 -0.26
C PHE A 18 17.72 -22.54 0.17
N THR A 19 18.60 -21.74 -0.42
CA THR A 19 18.71 -20.32 -0.07
C THR A 19 17.53 -19.49 -0.60
N MET A 20 16.97 -19.82 -1.77
CA MET A 20 15.79 -19.13 -2.32
C MET A 20 14.54 -19.38 -1.47
N GLN A 21 14.27 -20.61 -1.08
CA GLN A 21 13.10 -20.91 -0.23
C GLN A 21 13.18 -20.24 1.16
N ALA A 22 14.39 -20.13 1.72
CA ALA A 22 14.60 -19.47 3.01
C ALA A 22 14.37 -17.95 2.93
N GLN A 23 14.70 -17.32 1.80
CA GLN A 23 14.44 -15.89 1.57
C GLN A 23 12.96 -15.58 1.39
N ASP A 24 12.24 -16.42 0.65
CA ASP A 24 10.78 -16.27 0.46
C ASP A 24 10.04 -16.43 1.78
N LYS A 25 10.47 -17.37 2.65
CA LYS A 25 9.93 -17.55 4.00
C LYS A 25 10.16 -16.32 4.88
N LYS A 26 11.37 -15.75 4.89
CA LYS A 26 11.68 -14.51 5.62
C LYS A 26 10.86 -13.32 5.13
N ALA A 27 10.66 -13.22 3.82
CA ALA A 27 9.82 -12.17 3.23
C ALA A 27 8.40 -12.26 3.77
N LYS A 28 7.82 -13.46 3.76
CA LYS A 28 6.48 -13.68 4.29
C LYS A 28 6.39 -13.39 5.78
N GLU A 29 7.32 -13.86 6.59
CA GLU A 29 7.36 -13.61 8.04
C GLU A 29 7.37 -12.11 8.34
N LEU A 30 8.19 -11.31 7.63
CA LEU A 30 8.22 -9.86 7.81
C LEU A 30 6.88 -9.21 7.42
N LEU A 31 6.23 -9.66 6.34
CA LEU A 31 4.91 -9.18 5.93
C LEU A 31 3.82 -9.54 6.94
N ASP A 32 3.89 -10.73 7.52
CA ASP A 32 2.98 -11.17 8.58
C ASP A 32 3.14 -10.29 9.86
N GLU A 33 4.40 -9.91 10.21
CA GLU A 33 4.68 -8.98 11.30
C GLU A 33 4.10 -7.57 11.02
N VAL A 34 4.23 -7.07 9.78
CA VAL A 34 3.61 -5.79 9.37
C VAL A 34 2.10 -5.86 9.52
N THR A 35 1.49 -6.94 9.05
CA THR A 35 0.05 -7.15 9.13
C THR A 35 -0.43 -7.20 10.58
N ALA A 36 0.28 -7.94 11.46
CA ALA A 36 -0.02 -8.01 12.88
C ALA A 36 0.10 -6.64 13.55
N ARG A 37 1.14 -5.87 13.18
CA ARG A 37 1.37 -4.54 13.72
C ARG A 37 0.25 -3.56 13.32
N VAL A 38 -0.13 -3.54 12.03
CA VAL A 38 -1.24 -2.71 11.53
C VAL A 38 -2.55 -3.05 12.26
N LYS A 39 -2.86 -4.32 12.44
CA LYS A 39 -4.08 -4.79 13.13
C LYS A 39 -4.10 -4.49 14.63
N SER A 40 -2.94 -4.24 15.25
CA SER A 40 -2.85 -3.95 16.69
C SER A 40 -3.22 -2.52 17.06
N TYR A 41 -3.36 -1.63 16.08
CA TYR A 41 -3.64 -0.21 16.33
C TYR A 41 -5.15 0.07 16.29
N GLU A 42 -5.62 0.91 17.22
CA GLU A 42 -7.00 1.40 17.22
C GLU A 42 -7.26 2.33 16.04
N ASN A 43 -6.28 3.18 15.74
CA ASN A 43 -6.32 4.06 14.58
C ASN A 43 -4.90 4.34 14.08
N ILE A 44 -4.81 4.74 12.81
CA ILE A 44 -3.58 5.08 12.12
C ILE A 44 -3.77 6.39 11.37
N THR A 45 -2.83 7.31 11.50
CA THR A 45 -2.77 8.55 10.71
C THR A 45 -1.48 8.55 9.92
N ILE A 46 -1.59 8.69 8.59
CA ILE A 46 -0.47 8.67 7.66
C ILE A 46 -0.47 9.95 6.84
N ASP A 47 0.68 10.64 6.79
CA ASP A 47 0.98 11.63 5.76
C ASP A 47 1.93 11.01 4.76
N PHE A 48 1.65 11.18 3.47
CA PHE A 48 2.42 10.55 2.41
C PHE A 48 2.72 11.49 1.23
N LYS A 49 3.78 11.18 0.50
CA LYS A 49 4.07 11.70 -0.82
C LYS A 49 3.75 10.65 -1.86
N TYR A 50 3.09 11.06 -2.92
CA TYR A 50 2.82 10.27 -4.12
C TYR A 50 3.62 10.83 -5.28
N SER A 51 4.22 9.97 -6.09
CA SER A 51 4.93 10.34 -7.32
C SER A 51 4.57 9.37 -8.43
N LEU A 52 4.17 9.89 -9.57
CA LEU A 52 3.87 9.14 -10.79
C LEU A 52 4.85 9.53 -11.88
N GLN A 53 5.56 8.56 -12.44
CA GLN A 53 6.57 8.76 -13.47
C GLN A 53 6.35 7.80 -14.63
N ASN A 54 6.41 8.32 -15.86
CA ASN A 54 6.50 7.51 -17.06
C ASN A 54 7.34 8.27 -18.09
N SER A 55 8.59 7.87 -18.26
CA SER A 55 9.50 8.54 -19.20
C SER A 55 9.10 8.42 -20.67
N LYS A 56 8.35 7.37 -21.03
CA LYS A 56 7.85 7.17 -22.41
C LYS A 56 6.73 8.15 -22.76
N GLU A 57 5.90 8.46 -21.77
CA GLU A 57 4.74 9.35 -21.90
C GLU A 57 5.06 10.78 -21.41
N ASN A 58 6.31 11.04 -21.03
CA ASN A 58 6.76 12.31 -20.43
C ASN A 58 5.93 12.76 -19.21
N ILE A 59 5.47 11.78 -18.40
CA ILE A 59 4.70 12.03 -17.19
C ILE A 59 5.66 12.11 -16.00
N ASN A 60 5.58 13.21 -15.24
CA ASN A 60 6.26 13.37 -13.95
C ASN A 60 5.36 14.20 -13.04
N GLN A 61 4.67 13.56 -12.11
CA GLN A 61 3.65 14.17 -11.27
C GLN A 61 3.90 13.83 -9.80
N ASP A 62 3.93 14.84 -8.96
CA ASP A 62 4.08 14.73 -7.52
C ASP A 62 2.84 15.27 -6.82
N SER A 63 2.40 14.59 -5.77
CA SER A 63 1.30 15.02 -4.89
C SER A 63 1.58 14.63 -3.45
N LYS A 64 0.85 15.26 -2.53
CA LYS A 64 0.84 14.88 -1.11
C LYS A 64 -0.57 14.48 -0.72
N GLY A 65 -0.67 13.62 0.27
CA GLY A 65 -1.95 13.24 0.84
C GLY A 65 -1.84 12.87 2.29
N SER A 66 -2.98 12.70 2.92
CA SER A 66 -3.09 12.21 4.29
C SER A 66 -4.29 11.28 4.41
N VAL A 67 -4.18 10.30 5.29
CA VAL A 67 -5.28 9.39 5.60
C VAL A 67 -5.34 9.12 7.09
N ILE A 68 -6.55 9.09 7.63
CA ILE A 68 -6.87 8.64 8.98
C ILE A 68 -7.70 7.37 8.83
N LEU A 69 -7.32 6.32 9.55
CA LEU A 69 -7.94 4.99 9.51
C LEU A 69 -8.36 4.56 10.91
N LYS A 70 -9.55 3.95 11.05
CA LYS A 70 -10.00 3.28 12.27
C LYS A 70 -10.83 2.06 11.89
N GLY A 71 -10.26 0.87 11.99
CA GLY A 71 -10.89 -0.32 11.40
C GLY A 71 -11.11 -0.13 9.89
N ASN A 72 -12.35 -0.23 9.45
CA ASN A 72 -12.73 0.00 8.04
C ASN A 72 -13.01 1.48 7.74
N LEU A 73 -13.19 2.33 8.75
CA LEU A 73 -13.48 3.74 8.56
C LEU A 73 -12.25 4.46 8.04
N TYR A 74 -12.43 5.43 7.15
CA TYR A 74 -11.33 6.27 6.68
C TYR A 74 -11.75 7.70 6.36
N TYR A 75 -10.78 8.59 6.51
CA TYR A 75 -10.81 9.97 6.05
C TYR A 75 -9.55 10.23 5.24
N LEU A 76 -9.67 10.37 3.94
CA LEU A 76 -8.56 10.52 3.00
C LEU A 76 -8.62 11.89 2.33
N ASN A 77 -7.52 12.64 2.39
CA ASN A 77 -7.28 13.81 1.54
C ASN A 77 -6.20 13.47 0.53
N PHE A 78 -6.52 13.57 -0.74
CA PHE A 78 -5.56 13.31 -1.80
C PHE A 78 -5.97 13.99 -3.11
N MET A 79 -5.04 14.67 -3.77
CA MET A 79 -5.25 15.33 -5.07
C MET A 79 -6.48 16.27 -5.09
N GLY A 80 -6.60 17.14 -4.09
CA GLY A 80 -7.73 18.07 -4.01
C GLY A 80 -9.06 17.45 -3.59
N THR A 81 -9.13 16.12 -3.47
CA THR A 81 -10.35 15.40 -3.13
C THR A 81 -10.32 14.92 -1.69
N THR A 82 -11.46 15.03 -1.00
CA THR A 82 -11.67 14.40 0.30
C THR A 82 -12.61 13.21 0.14
N LYS A 83 -12.18 12.03 0.64
CA LYS A 83 -13.03 10.84 0.73
C LYS A 83 -13.24 10.43 2.18
N ILE A 84 -14.51 10.23 2.56
CA ILE A 84 -14.89 9.79 3.89
C ILE A 84 -15.68 8.48 3.74
N PHE A 85 -15.35 7.48 4.53
CA PHE A 85 -16.15 6.27 4.67
C PHE A 85 -16.58 6.13 6.13
N ASP A 86 -17.88 6.12 6.35
CA ASP A 86 -18.51 6.09 7.67
C ASP A 86 -18.88 4.67 8.16
N GLY A 87 -18.53 3.65 7.36
CA GLY A 87 -18.89 2.25 7.59
C GLY A 87 -20.06 1.76 6.74
N LYS A 88 -20.79 2.67 6.07
CA LYS A 88 -21.96 2.37 5.21
C LYS A 88 -21.85 3.03 3.85
N LYS A 89 -21.45 4.30 3.85
CA LYS A 89 -21.40 5.15 2.64
C LYS A 89 -20.01 5.73 2.46
N THR A 90 -19.66 5.94 1.21
CA THR A 90 -18.51 6.76 0.82
C THR A 90 -19.01 8.13 0.36
N TYR A 91 -18.41 9.17 0.90
CA TYR A 91 -18.61 10.55 0.53
C TYR A 91 -17.36 11.06 -0.15
N THR A 92 -17.45 11.44 -1.41
CA THR A 92 -16.36 12.03 -2.18
C THR A 92 -16.67 13.50 -2.42
N VAL A 93 -15.86 14.36 -1.84
CA VAL A 93 -15.97 15.82 -1.98
C VAL A 93 -14.89 16.30 -2.93
N VAL A 94 -15.28 17.00 -4.00
CA VAL A 94 -14.39 17.64 -4.98
C VAL A 94 -14.65 19.14 -4.92
N PRO A 95 -13.89 19.90 -4.11
CA PRO A 95 -14.13 21.32 -3.90
C PRO A 95 -14.00 22.18 -5.16
N GLU A 96 -13.12 21.78 -6.07
CA GLU A 96 -12.89 22.49 -7.34
C GLU A 96 -14.14 22.49 -8.24
N ASP A 97 -14.90 21.39 -8.21
CA ASP A 97 -16.12 21.21 -8.99
C ASP A 97 -17.39 21.55 -8.17
N GLU A 98 -17.26 21.95 -6.91
CA GLU A 98 -18.37 22.15 -5.97
C GLU A 98 -19.32 20.93 -5.96
N GLU A 99 -18.76 19.71 -6.02
CA GLU A 99 -19.51 18.45 -6.08
C GLU A 99 -19.24 17.56 -4.87
N VAL A 100 -20.31 16.88 -4.41
CA VAL A 100 -20.23 15.77 -3.46
C VAL A 100 -20.93 14.57 -4.08
N THR A 101 -20.21 13.48 -4.23
CA THR A 101 -20.79 12.18 -4.59
C THR A 101 -20.96 11.32 -3.33
N ILE A 102 -22.17 10.84 -3.09
CA ILE A 102 -22.53 9.91 -2.02
C ILE A 102 -22.87 8.57 -2.65
N SER A 103 -22.12 7.52 -2.30
CA SER A 103 -22.35 6.17 -2.82
C SER A 103 -22.47 5.15 -1.70
N ASN A 104 -23.39 4.19 -1.88
CA ASN A 104 -23.43 3.00 -1.04
C ASN A 104 -22.21 2.12 -1.33
N VAL A 105 -21.62 1.53 -0.29
CA VAL A 105 -20.54 0.56 -0.47
C VAL A 105 -21.15 -0.82 -0.52
N ASP A 106 -20.90 -1.55 -1.60
CA ASP A 106 -21.21 -2.97 -1.62
C ASP A 106 -20.20 -3.68 -0.69
N GLU A 107 -20.66 -4.04 0.52
CA GLU A 107 -19.86 -4.77 1.50
C GLU A 107 -19.35 -6.13 0.97
N LYS A 108 -19.98 -6.63 -0.11
CA LYS A 108 -19.62 -7.88 -0.78
C LYS A 108 -18.52 -7.71 -1.84
N ASP A 109 -18.20 -6.46 -2.21
CA ASP A 109 -17.10 -6.22 -3.13
C ASP A 109 -15.75 -6.38 -2.42
N GLU A 110 -15.26 -7.63 -2.38
CA GLU A 110 -13.92 -7.97 -1.87
C GLU A 110 -12.81 -7.28 -2.67
N ASN A 111 -13.10 -6.83 -3.90
CA ASN A 111 -12.13 -6.17 -4.78
C ASN A 111 -12.07 -4.66 -4.56
N ALA A 112 -12.98 -4.06 -3.81
CA ALA A 112 -12.92 -2.64 -3.51
C ALA A 112 -11.61 -2.31 -2.79
N ILE A 113 -10.78 -1.50 -3.43
CA ILE A 113 -9.51 -1.01 -2.85
C ILE A 113 -9.83 0.14 -1.92
N THR A 114 -9.90 -0.15 -0.62
CA THR A 114 -10.04 0.88 0.41
C THR A 114 -8.67 1.25 0.98
N PRO A 115 -8.49 2.47 1.52
CA PRO A 115 -7.24 2.84 2.19
C PRO A 115 -6.81 1.86 3.29
N SER A 116 -7.76 1.26 4.01
CA SER A 116 -7.48 0.26 5.04
C SER A 116 -6.90 -1.04 4.45
N LYS A 117 -7.44 -1.51 3.31
CA LYS A 117 -6.92 -2.68 2.60
C LYS A 117 -5.53 -2.42 2.01
N MET A 118 -5.20 -1.17 1.66
CA MET A 118 -3.87 -0.84 1.12
C MET A 118 -2.71 -1.06 2.10
N LEU A 119 -2.96 -1.11 3.41
CA LEU A 119 -1.92 -1.42 4.38
C LEU A 119 -1.61 -2.93 4.50
N THR A 120 -2.43 -3.78 3.92
CA THR A 120 -2.31 -5.25 3.97
C THR A 120 -2.55 -5.94 2.64
N PHE A 121 -2.57 -5.18 1.53
CA PHE A 121 -2.87 -5.66 0.17
C PHE A 121 -1.95 -6.82 -0.26
N PHE A 122 -0.75 -6.86 0.27
CA PHE A 122 0.29 -7.83 -0.05
C PHE A 122 0.00 -9.24 0.49
N ASN A 123 -0.99 -9.40 1.37
CA ASN A 123 -1.30 -10.71 1.98
C ASN A 123 -1.76 -11.76 0.97
N GLN A 124 -2.27 -11.35 -0.19
CA GLN A 124 -2.79 -12.24 -1.23
C GLN A 124 -2.39 -11.76 -2.62
N GLY A 125 -2.30 -12.68 -3.55
CA GLY A 125 -2.10 -12.35 -4.97
C GLY A 125 -0.66 -12.16 -5.42
N TYR A 126 0.33 -12.36 -4.54
CA TYR A 126 1.74 -12.15 -4.86
C TYR A 126 2.63 -13.32 -4.47
N LYS A 127 3.72 -13.47 -5.24
CA LYS A 127 4.92 -14.19 -4.81
C LYS A 127 5.85 -13.19 -4.13
N TYR A 128 6.50 -13.59 -3.04
CA TYR A 128 7.35 -12.75 -2.21
C TYR A 128 8.80 -13.09 -2.41
N TYR A 129 9.66 -12.07 -2.51
CA TYR A 129 11.10 -12.25 -2.58
C TYR A 129 11.78 -11.27 -1.63
N TRP A 130 12.70 -11.79 -0.81
CA TRP A 130 13.56 -10.94 0.00
C TRP A 130 14.49 -10.16 -0.91
N ASP A 131 14.46 -8.83 -0.84
CA ASP A 131 15.26 -7.96 -1.69
C ASP A 131 16.29 -7.19 -0.87
N ILE A 132 16.79 -6.08 -1.37
CA ILE A 132 17.86 -5.28 -0.76
C ILE A 132 17.42 -4.68 0.59
N THR A 133 18.42 -4.45 1.44
CA THR A 133 18.28 -3.62 2.64
C THR A 133 18.99 -2.29 2.40
N GLN A 134 18.34 -1.18 2.74
CA GLN A 134 18.92 0.16 2.64
C GLN A 134 18.89 0.88 3.99
N ASN A 135 19.91 1.69 4.26
CA ASN A 135 19.87 2.65 5.36
C ASN A 135 19.41 4.01 4.82
N ILE A 136 18.23 4.44 5.23
CA ILE A 136 17.62 5.69 4.77
C ILE A 136 17.42 6.61 5.98
N LYS A 137 18.21 7.67 6.09
CA LYS A 137 18.15 8.64 7.21
C LYS A 137 18.25 7.94 8.57
N GLY A 138 19.18 7.00 8.72
CA GLY A 138 19.41 6.24 9.95
C GLY A 138 18.43 5.10 10.21
N ARG A 139 17.43 4.90 9.33
CA ARG A 139 16.45 3.81 9.43
C ARG A 139 16.83 2.66 8.52
N LYS A 140 16.81 1.45 9.05
CA LYS A 140 17.07 0.23 8.26
C LYS A 140 15.78 -0.20 7.57
N ILE A 141 15.73 -0.01 6.25
CA ILE A 141 14.58 -0.35 5.41
C ILE A 141 14.89 -1.63 4.65
N GLN A 142 14.11 -2.66 4.91
CA GLN A 142 14.13 -3.91 4.15
C GLN A 142 13.12 -3.84 3.03
N TYR A 143 13.54 -4.10 1.80
CA TYR A 143 12.64 -4.22 0.67
C TYR A 143 12.20 -5.66 0.47
N ILE A 144 10.90 -5.84 0.25
CA ILE A 144 10.29 -7.09 -0.22
C ILE A 144 9.77 -6.82 -1.63
N LYS A 145 10.22 -7.65 -2.56
CA LYS A 145 9.70 -7.62 -3.93
C LYS A 145 8.47 -8.53 -4.01
N LEU A 146 7.37 -7.94 -4.46
CA LEU A 146 6.09 -8.60 -4.68
C LEU A 146 5.89 -8.74 -6.18
N VAL A 147 5.69 -9.97 -6.65
CA VAL A 147 5.40 -10.25 -8.07
C VAL A 147 3.97 -10.78 -8.16
N PRO A 148 3.08 -10.10 -8.91
CA PRO A 148 1.71 -10.58 -9.07
C PRO A 148 1.64 -12.01 -9.62
N ILE A 149 0.75 -12.84 -9.05
CA ILE A 149 0.51 -14.21 -9.53
C ILE A 149 -0.33 -14.18 -10.81
N SER A 150 -1.28 -13.24 -10.88
CA SER A 150 -2.16 -13.10 -12.05
C SER A 150 -1.41 -12.51 -13.24
N SER A 151 -1.43 -13.19 -14.38
CA SER A 151 -0.87 -12.69 -15.64
C SER A 151 -1.62 -11.47 -16.19
N LYS A 152 -2.89 -11.28 -15.78
CA LYS A 152 -3.74 -10.14 -16.16
C LYS A 152 -3.38 -8.85 -15.40
N ASP A 153 -2.65 -8.94 -14.30
CA ASP A 153 -2.20 -7.77 -13.54
C ASP A 153 -1.28 -6.91 -14.42
N GLN A 154 -1.55 -5.60 -14.47
CA GLN A 154 -0.75 -4.66 -15.25
C GLN A 154 0.55 -4.25 -14.56
N ARG A 155 0.70 -4.60 -13.29
CA ARG A 155 1.94 -4.41 -12.52
C ARG A 155 2.94 -5.51 -12.86
N LYS A 156 4.18 -5.12 -13.08
CA LYS A 156 5.31 -6.04 -13.24
C LYS A 156 5.76 -6.54 -11.87
N GLU A 157 5.94 -5.61 -10.94
CA GLU A 157 6.41 -5.87 -9.58
C GLU A 157 6.09 -4.68 -8.67
N ILE A 158 6.09 -4.92 -7.38
CA ILE A 158 6.05 -3.89 -6.34
C ILE A 158 7.22 -4.11 -5.40
N LEU A 159 7.96 -3.04 -5.10
CA LEU A 159 8.96 -3.03 -4.04
C LEU A 159 8.35 -2.38 -2.81
N LEU A 160 8.15 -3.16 -1.76
CA LEU A 160 7.60 -2.70 -0.49
C LEU A 160 8.74 -2.51 0.53
N GLY A 161 9.06 -1.27 0.84
CA GLY A 161 10.05 -0.91 1.84
C GLY A 161 9.44 -0.92 3.24
N ILE A 162 10.02 -1.69 4.14
CA ILE A 162 9.57 -1.88 5.53
C ILE A 162 10.67 -1.46 6.47
N ASP A 163 10.35 -0.58 7.41
CA ASP A 163 11.24 -0.27 8.54
C ASP A 163 11.32 -1.49 9.45
N VAL A 164 12.51 -2.08 9.56
CA VAL A 164 12.68 -3.34 10.31
C VAL A 164 12.48 -3.19 11.82
N GLN A 165 12.61 -1.97 12.36
CA GLN A 165 12.46 -1.69 13.78
C GLN A 165 10.97 -1.50 14.14
N THR A 166 10.25 -0.67 13.40
CA THR A 166 8.85 -0.33 13.69
C THR A 166 7.86 -1.28 13.06
N LYS A 167 8.27 -2.01 12.01
CA LYS A 167 7.41 -2.83 11.14
C LYS A 167 6.38 -2.01 10.38
N HIS A 168 6.63 -0.71 10.21
CA HIS A 168 5.77 0.15 9.41
C HIS A 168 6.25 0.15 7.95
N ILE A 169 5.31 0.29 7.04
CA ILE A 169 5.61 0.55 5.63
C ILE A 169 6.28 1.93 5.54
N TYR A 170 7.46 1.96 4.95
CA TYR A 170 8.18 3.18 4.65
C TYR A 170 7.80 3.73 3.27
N ASN A 171 7.83 2.88 2.26
CA ASN A 171 7.39 3.24 0.92
C ASN A 171 6.90 2.02 0.14
N LEU A 172 6.16 2.32 -0.92
CA LEU A 172 5.72 1.37 -1.93
C LEU A 172 6.14 1.91 -3.28
N ILE A 173 6.84 1.09 -4.09
CA ILE A 173 7.24 1.44 -5.45
C ILE A 173 6.62 0.40 -6.38
N GLU A 174 5.61 0.81 -7.13
CA GLU A 174 4.97 -0.01 -8.15
C GLU A 174 5.60 0.24 -9.51
N VAL A 175 5.93 -0.83 -10.20
CA VAL A 175 6.44 -0.79 -11.58
C VAL A 175 5.44 -1.47 -12.50
N GLY A 176 4.85 -0.70 -13.38
CA GLY A 176 3.92 -1.19 -14.40
C GLY A 176 4.63 -1.84 -15.59
N LYS A 177 3.97 -2.77 -16.26
CA LYS A 177 4.49 -3.45 -17.47
C LYS A 177 4.78 -2.48 -18.61
N LYS A 178 4.10 -1.33 -18.67
CA LYS A 178 4.28 -0.28 -19.69
C LYS A 178 5.32 0.77 -19.31
N GLY A 179 6.05 0.58 -18.20
CA GLY A 179 7.12 1.49 -17.77
C GLY A 179 6.67 2.60 -16.84
N THR A 180 5.41 2.65 -16.47
CA THR A 180 4.92 3.56 -15.42
C THR A 180 5.49 3.14 -14.07
N LYS A 181 5.98 4.11 -13.30
CA LYS A 181 6.47 3.92 -11.94
C LYS A 181 5.66 4.81 -10.99
N THR A 182 4.98 4.21 -10.05
CA THR A 182 4.27 4.90 -8.97
C THR A 182 5.03 4.71 -7.67
N THR A 183 5.30 5.80 -6.95
CA THR A 183 5.96 5.74 -5.65
C THR A 183 5.09 6.42 -4.61
N LEU A 184 4.75 5.71 -3.54
CA LEU A 184 4.13 6.26 -2.35
C LEU A 184 5.15 6.17 -1.22
N THR A 185 5.51 7.33 -0.63
CA THR A 185 6.45 7.40 0.49
C THR A 185 5.74 7.93 1.73
N VAL A 186 5.82 7.20 2.82
CA VAL A 186 5.26 7.60 4.12
C VAL A 186 6.18 8.63 4.77
N ASN A 187 5.68 9.83 4.98
CA ASN A 187 6.38 10.92 5.65
C ASN A 187 6.18 10.91 7.16
N SER A 188 4.95 10.54 7.58
CA SER A 188 4.56 10.45 8.99
C SER A 188 3.65 9.24 9.18
N PHE A 189 3.86 8.48 10.24
CA PHE A 189 3.02 7.34 10.64
C PHE A 189 2.76 7.45 12.14
N LYS A 190 1.54 7.83 12.51
CA LYS A 190 1.11 7.98 13.89
C LYS A 190 0.01 6.97 14.19
N THR A 191 0.01 6.44 15.41
CA THR A 191 -0.93 5.40 15.85
C THR A 191 -1.63 5.82 17.12
N ASN A 192 -2.86 5.34 17.32
CA ASN A 192 -3.64 5.50 18.55
C ASN A 192 -3.76 6.98 18.99
N GLN A 193 -3.95 7.87 18.01
CA GLN A 193 -4.11 9.30 18.30
C GLN A 193 -5.56 9.59 18.76
N PRO A 194 -5.76 10.59 19.61
CA PRO A 194 -7.11 11.06 19.93
C PRO A 194 -7.82 11.50 18.63
N LEU A 195 -9.02 10.97 18.39
CA LEU A 195 -9.86 11.33 17.24
C LEU A 195 -11.11 12.06 17.72
N SER A 196 -11.58 13.01 16.91
CA SER A 196 -12.87 13.66 17.17
C SER A 196 -14.02 12.64 17.02
N LYS A 197 -15.12 12.84 17.74
CA LYS A 197 -16.32 11.97 17.61
C LYS A 197 -16.87 11.93 16.18
N ASN A 198 -16.69 13.03 15.44
CA ASN A 198 -17.21 13.20 14.09
C ASN A 198 -16.12 13.01 12.99
N GLN A 199 -14.99 12.36 13.33
CA GLN A 199 -13.85 12.23 12.41
C GLN A 199 -14.23 11.59 11.07
N PHE A 200 -15.15 10.64 11.08
CA PHE A 200 -15.59 9.90 9.89
C PHE A 200 -17.05 10.20 9.51
N THR A 201 -17.57 11.33 9.99
CA THR A 201 -18.95 11.75 9.70
C THR A 201 -18.97 12.80 8.61
N PHE A 202 -19.80 12.60 7.59
CA PHE A 202 -20.09 13.62 6.60
C PHE A 202 -21.20 14.54 7.09
N ASP A 203 -20.98 15.84 7.04
CA ASP A 203 -21.96 16.86 7.42
C ASP A 203 -22.41 17.63 6.17
N GLU A 204 -23.53 17.23 5.60
CA GLU A 204 -24.08 17.80 4.37
C GLU A 204 -24.41 19.30 4.51
N SER A 205 -24.68 19.77 5.73
CA SER A 205 -25.00 21.18 5.97
C SER A 205 -23.86 22.15 5.62
N LYS A 206 -22.63 21.65 5.56
CA LYS A 206 -21.43 22.41 5.16
C LYS A 206 -21.29 22.60 3.65
N PHE A 207 -22.10 21.89 2.87
CA PHE A 207 -22.02 21.79 1.41
C PHE A 207 -23.29 22.26 0.71
N LYS A 208 -23.97 23.29 1.28
CA LYS A 208 -25.27 23.79 0.78
C LYS A 208 -25.24 24.28 -0.67
N ASN A 209 -24.09 24.75 -1.12
CA ASN A 209 -23.91 25.29 -2.48
C ASN A 209 -23.32 24.24 -3.45
N TYR A 210 -23.06 23.01 -2.95
CA TYR A 210 -22.52 21.93 -3.76
C TYR A 210 -23.61 21.12 -4.44
N TYR A 211 -23.31 20.65 -5.64
CA TYR A 211 -24.14 19.62 -6.28
C TYR A 211 -23.95 18.30 -5.53
N ILE A 212 -25.06 17.74 -5.02
CA ILE A 212 -25.03 16.47 -4.29
C ILE A 212 -25.52 15.35 -5.20
N ASN A 213 -24.59 14.54 -5.70
CA ASN A 213 -24.86 13.36 -6.51
C ASN A 213 -25.00 12.12 -5.61
N ARG A 214 -26.10 11.38 -5.71
CA ARG A 214 -26.34 10.15 -4.95
C ARG A 214 -26.40 8.97 -5.90
N ILE A 215 -25.50 8.01 -5.67
CA ILE A 215 -25.38 6.78 -6.46
C ILE A 215 -25.78 5.61 -5.54
N ASP A 216 -26.85 4.92 -5.92
CA ASP A 216 -27.37 3.73 -5.23
C ASP A 216 -26.64 2.45 -5.65
#